data_e052b4274c465e2d4422e5458dd8f158
#
_entry.id   e052b4274c465e2d4422e5458dd8f158
#
_cell.length_a   1.000
_cell.length_b   1.000
_cell.length_c   1.000
_cell.angle_alpha   90.00
_cell.angle_beta   90.00
_cell.angle_gamma   90.00
#
_symmetry.space_group_name_H-M   'P 1'
#
loop_
_entity.id
_entity.type
_entity.pdbx_description
1 polymer ?
#
loop_
_entity_poly.entity_id
_entity_poly.type
_entity_poly.pdbx_seq_one_letter_code
_entity_poly.pdbx_strand_id
1 'polypeptide(L)'
;MPRLIILAVTLLSAFSLIAGPKATWLSDSHDFGAFDEDLSTVTCQFRAVNTGDEPLVILSARANCGCTTPRFSKEPVAPGDTAVITVGYNAVGRPGKFSKKVMVTTNASSGAKTTLYISGTVIGTSNTLRGRYPVDHGSMKLRSDMIAFGTVEKPAVATDYIEAYNASRDTIRPRVVRRPQFVDINIMPPAVPPGETFVIAGLFATPKCDRWDVVADTLSLAAGTDTVDIALTAIVREHFTPGAKAPQIRLDPATLDLGRVGHAARLRRQLTVSNAGNAPLIIRQVSCVDPAVSVTVKRDAVVKPGKTLKIPVDIDLARAGNSAMLNAMIVIIANDPVVTRSVVRVVGELTE
;
A
#
# COMPACT_ATOMS: atom_id res chain seq x y z
N MET A 1 -64.65 -22.00 -85.54
CA MET A 1 -63.68 -22.41 -84.49
C MET A 1 -63.50 -21.26 -83.49
N PRO A 2 -64.05 -21.29 -82.26
CA PRO A 2 -63.88 -20.22 -81.31
C PRO A 2 -62.60 -20.41 -80.50
N ARG A 3 -61.80 -19.31 -80.41
CA ARG A 3 -60.60 -19.27 -79.57
C ARG A 3 -61.02 -18.96 -78.09
N LEU A 4 -60.74 -19.93 -77.23
CA LEU A 4 -60.96 -19.78 -75.79
C LEU A 4 -59.79 -19.01 -75.20
N ILE A 5 -60.04 -17.79 -74.65
CA ILE A 5 -59.07 -16.98 -73.93
C ILE A 5 -59.20 -17.39 -72.46
N ILE A 6 -58.20 -18.10 -71.94
CA ILE A 6 -58.09 -18.42 -70.48
C ILE A 6 -57.44 -17.22 -69.77
N LEU A 7 -58.24 -16.52 -68.97
CA LEU A 7 -57.78 -15.45 -68.10
C LEU A 7 -57.21 -16.09 -66.80
N ALA A 8 -55.86 -16.15 -66.71
CA ALA A 8 -55.20 -16.57 -65.46
C ALA A 8 -55.23 -15.42 -64.45
N VAL A 9 -56.07 -15.55 -63.44
CA VAL A 9 -56.07 -14.65 -62.27
C VAL A 9 -54.99 -15.17 -61.32
N THR A 10 -53.84 -14.50 -61.24
CA THR A 10 -52.80 -14.71 -60.23
C THR A 10 -53.24 -14.08 -58.92
N LEU A 11 -53.67 -14.89 -57.97
CA LEU A 11 -53.95 -14.49 -56.60
C LEU A 11 -52.60 -14.23 -55.90
N LEU A 12 -52.22 -12.92 -55.77
CA LEU A 12 -51.04 -12.51 -54.99
C LEU A 12 -51.43 -12.55 -53.51
N SER A 13 -51.19 -13.67 -52.81
CA SER A 13 -51.36 -13.76 -51.37
C SER A 13 -50.29 -12.90 -50.70
N ALA A 14 -50.69 -11.71 -50.26
CA ALA A 14 -49.87 -10.89 -49.36
C ALA A 14 -49.72 -11.66 -48.02
N PHE A 15 -48.58 -12.35 -47.84
CA PHE A 15 -48.14 -12.80 -46.55
C PHE A 15 -47.82 -11.54 -45.70
N SER A 16 -48.75 -11.06 -44.89
CA SER A 16 -48.44 -10.12 -43.83
C SER A 16 -47.51 -10.80 -42.83
N LEU A 17 -46.21 -10.51 -42.89
CA LEU A 17 -45.31 -10.85 -41.82
C LEU A 17 -45.81 -10.05 -40.58
N ILE A 18 -46.48 -10.73 -39.67
CA ILE A 18 -46.80 -10.19 -38.35
C ILE A 18 -45.45 -10.00 -37.62
N ALA A 19 -44.90 -8.80 -37.65
CA ALA A 19 -43.59 -8.51 -37.12
C ALA A 19 -43.63 -8.16 -35.63
N GLY A 20 -44.78 -7.79 -35.11
CA GLY A 20 -44.97 -7.46 -33.67
C GLY A 20 -43.99 -6.41 -33.13
N PRO A 21 -44.05 -6.11 -31.81
CA PRO A 21 -43.15 -5.11 -31.22
C PRO A 21 -41.70 -5.59 -31.19
N LYS A 22 -40.75 -4.69 -31.55
CA LYS A 22 -39.31 -5.01 -31.64
C LYS A 22 -38.48 -3.90 -31.01
N ALA A 23 -37.67 -4.22 -30.00
CA ALA A 23 -36.75 -3.28 -29.36
C ALA A 23 -35.36 -3.35 -29.99
N THR A 24 -34.90 -2.26 -30.62
CA THR A 24 -33.52 -2.12 -31.10
C THR A 24 -32.79 -1.12 -30.23
N TRP A 25 -31.86 -1.63 -29.43
CA TRP A 25 -31.06 -0.82 -28.51
C TRP A 25 -29.98 -0.05 -29.23
N LEU A 26 -29.83 1.26 -28.95
CA LEU A 26 -28.76 2.09 -29.50
C LEU A 26 -27.42 1.81 -28.83
N SER A 27 -27.45 1.41 -27.57
CA SER A 27 -26.30 0.92 -26.80
C SER A 27 -26.78 -0.01 -25.68
N ASP A 28 -26.01 -1.00 -25.34
CA ASP A 28 -26.25 -1.91 -24.22
C ASP A 28 -25.31 -1.67 -23.03
N SER A 29 -24.37 -0.71 -23.18
CA SER A 29 -23.36 -0.41 -22.16
C SER A 29 -23.11 1.10 -22.04
N HIS A 30 -22.75 1.53 -20.83
CA HIS A 30 -22.32 2.89 -20.52
C HIS A 30 -21.18 2.85 -19.49
N ASP A 31 -20.07 3.54 -19.79
CA ASP A 31 -18.97 3.75 -18.85
C ASP A 31 -18.97 5.21 -18.37
N PHE A 32 -19.11 5.39 -17.05
CA PHE A 32 -19.04 6.71 -16.41
C PHE A 32 -17.61 7.25 -16.32
N GLY A 33 -16.58 6.43 -16.61
CA GLY A 33 -15.20 6.79 -16.37
C GLY A 33 -14.89 6.87 -14.87
N ALA A 34 -13.86 7.67 -14.51
CA ALA A 34 -13.54 7.96 -13.12
C ALA A 34 -14.28 9.22 -12.65
N PHE A 35 -14.92 9.14 -11.48
CA PHE A 35 -15.66 10.25 -10.89
C PHE A 35 -15.63 10.22 -9.36
N ASP A 36 -15.83 11.38 -8.73
CA ASP A 36 -15.73 11.52 -7.28
C ASP A 36 -16.97 10.95 -6.57
N GLU A 37 -16.75 10.34 -5.42
CA GLU A 37 -17.80 9.77 -4.56
C GLU A 37 -18.83 10.81 -4.10
N ASP A 38 -18.42 12.07 -3.93
CA ASP A 38 -19.26 13.18 -3.47
C ASP A 38 -20.35 13.61 -4.47
N LEU A 39 -20.24 13.18 -5.76
CA LEU A 39 -21.36 13.29 -6.71
C LEU A 39 -22.57 12.46 -6.27
N SER A 40 -22.43 11.60 -5.27
CA SER A 40 -23.45 10.75 -4.66
C SER A 40 -24.12 9.79 -5.63
N THR A 41 -24.80 10.29 -6.66
CA THR A 41 -25.49 9.47 -7.66
C THR A 41 -25.21 9.99 -9.06
N VAL A 42 -24.68 9.13 -9.92
CA VAL A 42 -24.52 9.40 -11.35
C VAL A 42 -25.60 8.68 -12.13
N THR A 43 -26.02 9.25 -13.27
CA THR A 43 -27.10 8.69 -14.09
C THR A 43 -26.74 8.64 -15.56
N CYS A 44 -27.21 7.60 -16.27
CA CYS A 44 -27.17 7.50 -17.72
C CYS A 44 -28.52 7.09 -18.30
N GLN A 45 -28.67 7.20 -19.62
CA GLN A 45 -29.87 6.79 -20.34
C GLN A 45 -29.54 5.75 -21.39
N PHE A 46 -30.31 4.67 -21.38
CA PHE A 46 -30.35 3.70 -22.47
C PHE A 46 -31.61 3.92 -23.31
N ARG A 47 -31.46 3.85 -24.62
CA ARG A 47 -32.54 4.13 -25.56
C ARG A 47 -32.76 2.92 -26.47
N ALA A 48 -34.02 2.52 -26.61
CA ALA A 48 -34.44 1.46 -27.51
C ALA A 48 -35.47 2.01 -28.50
N VAL A 49 -35.18 1.96 -29.80
CA VAL A 49 -36.14 2.32 -30.84
C VAL A 49 -37.06 1.15 -31.05
N ASN A 50 -38.38 1.41 -31.12
CA ASN A 50 -39.36 0.42 -31.54
C ASN A 50 -39.28 0.28 -33.07
N THR A 51 -38.55 -0.73 -33.57
CA THR A 51 -38.43 -1.02 -34.97
C THR A 51 -39.46 -2.07 -35.48
N GLY A 52 -40.44 -2.40 -34.62
CA GLY A 52 -41.56 -3.25 -34.97
C GLY A 52 -42.72 -2.43 -35.52
N ASP A 53 -43.85 -3.09 -35.77
CA ASP A 53 -45.09 -2.54 -36.30
C ASP A 53 -46.22 -2.42 -35.23
N GLU A 54 -45.97 -2.94 -34.03
CA GLU A 54 -46.85 -2.87 -32.87
C GLU A 54 -46.23 -2.08 -31.73
N PRO A 55 -47.05 -1.56 -30.75
CA PRO A 55 -46.53 -0.83 -29.60
C PRO A 55 -45.58 -1.67 -28.71
N LEU A 56 -44.40 -1.11 -28.43
CA LEU A 56 -43.40 -1.68 -27.52
C LEU A 56 -43.68 -1.24 -26.09
N VAL A 57 -43.65 -2.19 -25.13
CA VAL A 57 -43.81 -1.91 -23.71
C VAL A 57 -42.66 -2.45 -22.92
N ILE A 58 -42.05 -1.64 -22.02
CA ILE A 58 -41.09 -2.11 -21.02
C ILE A 58 -41.86 -2.71 -19.86
N LEU A 59 -41.82 -4.03 -19.69
CA LEU A 59 -42.52 -4.75 -18.63
C LEU A 59 -41.77 -4.67 -17.27
N SER A 60 -40.46 -4.72 -17.30
CA SER A 60 -39.61 -4.59 -16.10
C SER A 60 -38.18 -4.16 -16.44
N ALA A 61 -37.54 -3.45 -15.51
CA ALA A 61 -36.12 -3.24 -15.48
C ALA A 61 -35.62 -3.46 -14.04
N ARG A 62 -34.71 -4.41 -13.85
CA ARG A 62 -34.22 -4.82 -12.53
C ARG A 62 -32.70 -4.84 -12.48
N ALA A 63 -32.12 -4.16 -11.50
CA ALA A 63 -30.70 -4.23 -11.20
C ALA A 63 -30.41 -5.42 -10.29
N ASN A 64 -29.16 -5.90 -10.32
CA ASN A 64 -28.69 -7.00 -9.46
C ASN A 64 -28.23 -6.54 -8.06
N CYS A 65 -28.29 -5.22 -7.74
CA CYS A 65 -27.97 -4.68 -6.42
C CYS A 65 -28.82 -3.42 -6.13
N GLY A 66 -28.98 -3.11 -4.83
CA GLY A 66 -29.67 -1.90 -4.40
C GLY A 66 -28.91 -0.58 -4.67
N CYS A 67 -27.65 -0.67 -5.13
CA CYS A 67 -26.83 0.49 -5.51
C CYS A 67 -27.18 1.04 -6.91
N THR A 68 -27.99 0.31 -7.69
CA THR A 68 -28.35 0.64 -9.07
C THR A 68 -29.89 0.70 -9.18
N THR A 69 -30.41 1.85 -9.63
CA THR A 69 -31.86 2.10 -9.67
C THR A 69 -32.27 2.42 -11.10
N PRO A 70 -32.87 1.48 -11.83
CA PRO A 70 -33.49 1.76 -13.13
C PRO A 70 -34.85 2.44 -12.97
N ARG A 71 -35.12 3.43 -13.82
CA ARG A 71 -36.41 4.11 -13.96
C ARG A 71 -36.85 4.09 -15.42
N PHE A 72 -38.13 3.79 -15.70
CA PHE A 72 -38.68 3.69 -17.04
C PHE A 72 -40.18 3.95 -17.03
N SER A 73 -40.75 4.35 -18.19
CA SER A 73 -42.21 4.40 -18.38
C SER A 73 -42.75 3.03 -18.77
N LYS A 74 -43.96 2.71 -18.29
CA LYS A 74 -44.73 1.56 -18.74
C LYS A 74 -45.71 1.88 -19.87
N GLU A 75 -45.75 3.13 -20.33
CA GLU A 75 -46.57 3.53 -21.44
C GLU A 75 -46.11 2.88 -22.73
N PRO A 76 -47.04 2.45 -23.60
CA PRO A 76 -46.68 1.86 -24.90
C PRO A 76 -45.96 2.90 -25.79
N VAL A 77 -44.88 2.46 -26.41
CA VAL A 77 -44.05 3.24 -27.33
C VAL A 77 -44.46 2.87 -28.75
N ALA A 78 -44.91 3.83 -29.54
CA ALA A 78 -45.39 3.62 -30.88
C ALA A 78 -44.24 3.14 -31.83
N PRO A 79 -44.57 2.47 -32.97
CA PRO A 79 -43.61 2.18 -34.03
C PRO A 79 -42.83 3.41 -34.47
N GLY A 80 -41.49 3.32 -34.50
CA GLY A 80 -40.59 4.44 -34.82
C GLY A 80 -40.18 5.30 -33.63
N ASP A 81 -40.88 5.24 -32.55
CA ASP A 81 -40.57 6.00 -31.33
C ASP A 81 -39.53 5.32 -30.44
N THR A 82 -39.02 6.03 -29.43
CA THR A 82 -37.94 5.60 -28.58
C THR A 82 -38.37 5.43 -27.12
N ALA A 83 -38.17 4.22 -26.58
CA ALA A 83 -38.23 3.93 -25.17
C ALA A 83 -36.93 4.36 -24.47
N VAL A 84 -37.06 4.97 -23.27
CA VAL A 84 -35.89 5.42 -22.47
C VAL A 84 -35.88 4.74 -21.11
N ILE A 85 -34.73 4.21 -20.73
CA ILE A 85 -34.47 3.73 -19.38
C ILE A 85 -33.36 4.58 -18.77
N THR A 86 -33.66 5.28 -17.69
CA THR A 86 -32.67 6.01 -16.91
C THR A 86 -32.13 5.10 -15.81
N VAL A 87 -30.83 4.92 -15.74
CA VAL A 87 -30.16 4.10 -14.72
C VAL A 87 -29.31 4.99 -13.84
N GLY A 88 -29.61 4.99 -12.53
CA GLY A 88 -28.82 5.67 -11.51
C GLY A 88 -27.90 4.71 -10.78
N TYR A 89 -26.68 5.14 -10.45
CA TYR A 89 -25.74 4.43 -9.61
C TYR A 89 -25.37 5.30 -8.40
N ASN A 90 -25.59 4.77 -7.17
CA ASN A 90 -25.22 5.41 -5.92
C ASN A 90 -23.78 5.02 -5.55
N ALA A 91 -22.88 6.02 -5.53
CA ALA A 91 -21.46 5.88 -5.29
C ALA A 91 -21.07 5.95 -3.79
N VAL A 92 -21.94 6.47 -2.93
CA VAL A 92 -21.62 6.74 -1.51
C VAL A 92 -21.17 5.48 -0.77
N GLY A 93 -19.99 5.52 -0.17
CA GLY A 93 -19.38 4.40 0.53
C GLY A 93 -18.90 3.25 -0.39
N ARG A 94 -18.67 3.52 -1.69
CA ARG A 94 -18.32 2.49 -2.69
C ARG A 94 -17.14 2.89 -3.57
N PRO A 95 -15.98 3.28 -3.00
CA PRO A 95 -14.80 3.63 -3.78
C PRO A 95 -14.27 2.41 -4.57
N GLY A 96 -13.64 2.70 -5.71
CA GLY A 96 -13.05 1.70 -6.60
C GLY A 96 -13.93 1.37 -7.82
N LYS A 97 -13.48 0.39 -8.61
CA LYS A 97 -14.17 -0.05 -9.85
C LYS A 97 -15.49 -0.72 -9.58
N PHE A 98 -16.46 -0.44 -10.43
CA PHE A 98 -17.72 -1.16 -10.45
C PHE A 98 -18.14 -1.58 -11.86
N SER A 99 -18.88 -2.68 -11.93
CA SER A 99 -19.64 -3.12 -13.11
C SER A 99 -20.96 -3.68 -12.62
N LYS A 100 -22.09 -3.17 -13.14
CA LYS A 100 -23.43 -3.56 -12.75
C LYS A 100 -24.27 -3.91 -13.97
N LYS A 101 -25.26 -4.79 -13.75
CA LYS A 101 -26.18 -5.28 -14.77
C LYS A 101 -27.59 -4.82 -14.46
N VAL A 102 -28.32 -4.40 -15.49
CA VAL A 102 -29.76 -4.13 -15.43
C VAL A 102 -30.44 -5.06 -16.44
N MET A 103 -31.27 -5.96 -15.96
CA MET A 103 -32.06 -6.86 -16.79
C MET A 103 -33.37 -6.16 -17.16
N VAL A 104 -33.59 -5.99 -18.45
CA VAL A 104 -34.80 -5.38 -19.01
C VAL A 104 -35.64 -6.46 -19.68
N THR A 105 -36.95 -6.45 -19.40
CA THR A 105 -37.92 -7.31 -20.08
C THR A 105 -38.95 -6.44 -20.79
N THR A 106 -39.22 -6.74 -22.05
CA THR A 106 -40.21 -6.06 -22.90
C THR A 106 -41.23 -7.07 -23.42
N ASN A 107 -42.24 -6.59 -24.13
CA ASN A 107 -43.22 -7.41 -24.87
C ASN A 107 -42.72 -7.75 -26.31
N ALA A 108 -41.46 -7.46 -26.66
CA ALA A 108 -40.95 -7.71 -28.00
C ALA A 108 -41.07 -9.17 -28.42
N SER A 109 -41.47 -9.40 -29.69
CA SER A 109 -41.68 -10.73 -30.27
C SER A 109 -40.38 -11.55 -30.34
N SER A 110 -39.22 -10.88 -30.44
CA SER A 110 -37.89 -11.45 -30.32
C SER A 110 -36.98 -10.56 -29.49
N GLY A 111 -36.07 -11.15 -28.70
CA GLY A 111 -35.20 -10.39 -27.82
C GLY A 111 -35.93 -9.69 -26.66
N ALA A 112 -37.01 -10.29 -26.15
CA ALA A 112 -37.83 -9.75 -25.05
C ALA A 112 -37.01 -9.46 -23.76
N LYS A 113 -35.86 -10.10 -23.57
CA LYS A 113 -34.94 -9.87 -22.46
C LYS A 113 -33.61 -9.33 -22.95
N THR A 114 -33.20 -8.18 -22.41
CA THR A 114 -31.92 -7.54 -22.70
C THR A 114 -31.20 -7.23 -21.40
N THR A 115 -29.88 -7.36 -21.40
CA THR A 115 -29.05 -6.98 -20.27
C THR A 115 -28.27 -5.69 -20.65
N LEU A 116 -28.47 -4.64 -19.87
CA LEU A 116 -27.71 -3.39 -19.98
C LEU A 116 -26.59 -3.39 -18.93
N TYR A 117 -25.48 -2.77 -19.27
CA TYR A 117 -24.28 -2.73 -18.42
C TYR A 117 -23.92 -1.29 -18.10
N ILE A 118 -23.58 -1.01 -16.86
CA ILE A 118 -22.94 0.23 -16.43
C ILE A 118 -21.62 -0.09 -15.73
N SER A 119 -20.60 0.71 -15.98
CA SER A 119 -19.29 0.59 -15.36
C SER A 119 -18.71 1.97 -15.01
N GLY A 120 -17.65 1.98 -14.21
CA GLY A 120 -16.90 3.17 -13.85
C GLY A 120 -15.97 2.93 -12.67
N THR A 121 -15.29 4.00 -12.24
CA THR A 121 -14.41 3.99 -11.06
C THR A 121 -14.79 5.15 -10.15
N VAL A 122 -15.14 4.85 -8.90
CA VAL A 122 -15.43 5.84 -7.87
C VAL A 122 -14.15 6.23 -7.16
N ILE A 123 -13.77 7.51 -7.20
CA ILE A 123 -12.67 8.06 -6.41
C ILE A 123 -13.23 8.37 -5.02
N GLY A 124 -12.74 7.65 -4.01
CA GLY A 124 -13.23 7.77 -2.64
C GLY A 124 -12.86 9.10 -2.00
N THR A 125 -13.75 9.61 -1.14
CA THR A 125 -13.45 10.79 -0.31
C THR A 125 -12.45 10.47 0.78
N SER A 126 -11.78 11.48 1.33
CA SER A 126 -10.86 11.32 2.46
C SER A 126 -11.53 10.68 3.68
N ASN A 127 -12.82 10.93 3.91
CA ASN A 127 -13.57 10.32 5.01
C ASN A 127 -13.79 8.82 4.79
N THR A 128 -14.17 8.40 3.60
CA THR A 128 -14.39 7.00 3.24
C THR A 128 -13.09 6.21 3.22
N LEU A 129 -11.99 6.83 2.75
CA LEU A 129 -10.68 6.18 2.63
C LEU A 129 -9.91 6.12 3.94
N ARG A 130 -10.17 7.03 4.90
CA ARG A 130 -9.41 7.17 6.16
C ARG A 130 -9.29 5.87 6.96
N GLY A 131 -10.33 5.06 6.98
CA GLY A 131 -10.32 3.78 7.70
C GLY A 131 -9.35 2.75 7.10
N ARG A 132 -9.10 2.81 5.79
CA ARG A 132 -8.21 1.87 5.08
C ARG A 132 -6.85 2.47 4.75
N TYR A 133 -6.80 3.76 4.43
CA TYR A 133 -5.61 4.50 4.04
C TYR A 133 -5.49 5.77 4.90
N PRO A 134 -5.07 5.63 6.17
CA PRO A 134 -5.03 6.75 7.12
C PRO A 134 -3.95 7.78 6.82
N VAL A 135 -2.92 7.41 6.04
CA VAL A 135 -1.79 8.29 5.70
C VAL A 135 -2.09 9.01 4.40
N ASP A 136 -2.22 10.34 4.47
CA ASP A 136 -2.66 11.19 3.35
C ASP A 136 -1.50 12.06 2.83
N HIS A 137 -1.13 11.85 1.57
CA HIS A 137 -0.13 12.62 0.84
C HIS A 137 -0.65 13.06 -0.53
N GLY A 138 -1.74 13.83 -0.53
CA GLY A 138 -2.34 14.37 -1.75
C GLY A 138 -2.89 13.29 -2.67
N SER A 139 -2.24 13.09 -3.81
CA SER A 139 -2.63 12.05 -4.79
C SER A 139 -2.43 10.63 -4.28
N MET A 140 -1.56 10.42 -3.29
CA MET A 140 -1.26 9.10 -2.71
C MET A 140 -1.82 8.99 -1.30
N LYS A 141 -2.67 8.00 -1.05
CA LYS A 141 -3.11 7.62 0.29
C LYS A 141 -2.57 6.24 0.61
N LEU A 142 -1.89 6.09 1.76
CA LEU A 142 -1.19 4.86 2.13
C LEU A 142 -1.85 4.19 3.33
N ARG A 143 -1.78 2.86 3.35
CA ARG A 143 -2.25 2.06 4.49
C ARG A 143 -1.37 2.24 5.72
N SER A 144 -0.08 2.53 5.53
CA SER A 144 0.93 2.79 6.57
C SER A 144 2.01 3.70 5.99
N ASP A 145 2.68 4.44 6.85
CA ASP A 145 3.90 5.21 6.57
C ASP A 145 5.18 4.43 6.90
N MET A 146 5.07 3.11 7.13
CA MET A 146 6.19 2.26 7.51
C MET A 146 6.14 0.90 6.81
N ILE A 147 7.31 0.43 6.33
CA ILE A 147 7.58 -0.95 5.92
C ILE A 147 8.48 -1.57 6.98
N ALA A 148 8.01 -2.64 7.63
CA ALA A 148 8.69 -3.27 8.76
C ALA A 148 9.14 -4.70 8.41
N PHE A 149 10.41 -4.87 8.07
CA PHE A 149 10.98 -6.16 7.66
C PHE A 149 11.12 -7.17 8.80
N GLY A 150 10.82 -6.75 10.05
CA GLY A 150 10.93 -7.60 11.22
C GLY A 150 12.38 -7.94 11.58
N THR A 151 12.59 -9.13 12.17
CA THR A 151 13.93 -9.64 12.50
C THR A 151 14.50 -10.40 11.31
N VAL A 152 15.70 -10.00 10.85
CA VAL A 152 16.37 -10.58 9.69
C VAL A 152 17.78 -11.02 10.09
N GLU A 153 18.06 -12.31 9.98
CA GLU A 153 19.36 -12.88 10.28
C GLU A 153 20.27 -12.82 9.05
N LYS A 154 21.51 -12.33 9.21
CA LYS A 154 22.49 -12.35 8.11
C LYS A 154 22.91 -13.78 7.77
N PRO A 155 22.98 -14.16 6.48
CA PRO A 155 22.92 -13.31 5.28
C PRO A 155 21.56 -13.28 4.57
N ALA A 156 20.45 -13.41 5.27
CA ALA A 156 19.10 -13.51 4.69
C ALA A 156 18.60 -12.22 4.04
N VAL A 157 17.50 -12.38 3.30
CA VAL A 157 16.73 -11.32 2.68
C VAL A 157 15.31 -11.37 3.25
N ALA A 158 14.70 -10.21 3.53
CA ALA A 158 13.31 -10.10 3.95
C ALA A 158 12.52 -9.22 3.00
N THR A 159 11.23 -9.50 2.87
CA THR A 159 10.30 -8.70 2.07
C THR A 159 9.11 -8.28 2.91
N ASP A 160 8.66 -7.06 2.70
CA ASP A 160 7.41 -6.54 3.24
C ASP A 160 6.85 -5.48 2.29
N TYR A 161 5.58 -5.13 2.42
CA TYR A 161 4.92 -4.19 1.52
C TYR A 161 3.83 -3.37 2.22
N ILE A 162 3.51 -2.25 1.63
CA ILE A 162 2.32 -1.48 1.96
C ILE A 162 1.44 -1.29 0.73
N GLU A 163 0.12 -1.25 0.96
CA GLU A 163 -0.86 -0.90 -0.06
C GLU A 163 -1.07 0.61 -0.06
N ALA A 164 -1.23 1.17 -1.25
CA ALA A 164 -1.53 2.57 -1.47
C ALA A 164 -2.67 2.72 -2.49
N TYR A 165 -3.25 3.92 -2.54
CA TYR A 165 -4.41 4.26 -3.36
C TYR A 165 -4.19 5.58 -4.09
N ASN A 166 -4.53 5.66 -5.38
CA ASN A 166 -4.55 6.90 -6.14
C ASN A 166 -5.86 7.66 -5.89
N ALA A 167 -5.80 8.72 -5.09
CA ALA A 167 -6.93 9.58 -4.78
C ALA A 167 -7.08 10.78 -5.73
N SER A 168 -6.26 10.87 -6.78
CA SER A 168 -6.33 11.93 -7.78
C SER A 168 -7.25 11.55 -8.95
N ARG A 169 -7.53 12.52 -9.82
CA ARG A 169 -8.30 12.32 -11.05
C ARG A 169 -7.46 11.88 -12.24
N ASP A 170 -6.14 11.85 -12.06
CA ASP A 170 -5.17 11.51 -13.11
C ASP A 170 -4.48 10.18 -12.83
N THR A 171 -3.96 9.55 -13.88
CA THR A 171 -3.08 8.39 -13.74
C THR A 171 -1.74 8.85 -13.15
N ILE A 172 -1.41 8.38 -11.95
CA ILE A 172 -0.11 8.65 -11.32
C ILE A 172 0.93 7.59 -11.69
N ARG A 173 2.21 7.98 -11.63
CA ARG A 173 3.37 7.10 -11.82
C ARG A 173 4.33 7.29 -10.64
N PRO A 174 4.10 6.59 -9.52
CA PRO A 174 4.97 6.72 -8.37
C PRO A 174 6.38 6.25 -8.69
N ARG A 175 7.39 7.01 -8.26
CA ARG A 175 8.79 6.70 -8.49
C ARG A 175 9.61 6.86 -7.22
N VAL A 176 10.64 6.05 -7.09
CA VAL A 176 11.60 6.14 -5.98
C VAL A 176 12.49 7.37 -6.20
N VAL A 177 12.53 8.27 -5.22
CA VAL A 177 13.42 9.43 -5.17
C VAL A 177 14.67 9.12 -4.37
N ARG A 178 14.49 8.49 -3.19
CA ARG A 178 15.57 8.12 -2.28
C ARG A 178 15.27 6.77 -1.63
N ARG A 179 16.27 5.94 -1.50
CA ARG A 179 16.25 4.70 -0.73
C ARG A 179 17.64 4.32 -0.23
N PRO A 180 17.78 3.57 0.86
CA PRO A 180 19.07 2.99 1.26
C PRO A 180 19.52 1.91 0.27
N GLN A 181 20.84 1.71 0.13
CA GLN A 181 21.42 0.75 -0.82
C GLN A 181 21.05 -0.72 -0.53
N PHE A 182 20.70 -1.02 0.72
CA PHE A 182 20.34 -2.36 1.18
C PHE A 182 18.85 -2.67 1.06
N VAL A 183 18.03 -1.75 0.51
CA VAL A 183 16.62 -2.00 0.22
C VAL A 183 16.34 -1.75 -1.25
N ASP A 184 15.81 -2.75 -1.94
CA ASP A 184 15.28 -2.60 -3.29
C ASP A 184 13.76 -2.43 -3.21
N ILE A 185 13.21 -1.54 -4.06
CA ILE A 185 11.78 -1.17 -4.05
C ILE A 185 11.16 -1.52 -5.40
N ASN A 186 10.00 -2.17 -5.35
CA ASN A 186 9.16 -2.43 -6.52
C ASN A 186 7.76 -1.83 -6.30
N ILE A 187 7.25 -1.11 -7.30
CA ILE A 187 5.93 -0.48 -7.28
C ILE A 187 5.07 -1.11 -8.38
N MET A 188 3.92 -1.68 -8.01
CA MET A 188 3.05 -2.40 -8.93
C MET A 188 1.58 -2.00 -8.76
N PRO A 189 0.88 -1.64 -9.84
CA PRO A 189 1.40 -1.38 -11.18
C PRO A 189 2.23 -0.08 -11.24
N PRO A 190 3.11 0.11 -12.25
CA PRO A 190 3.94 1.31 -12.37
C PRO A 190 3.15 2.55 -12.82
N ALA A 191 1.95 2.37 -13.36
CA ALA A 191 0.99 3.40 -13.70
C ALA A 191 -0.33 3.06 -13.04
N VAL A 192 -0.83 3.96 -12.20
CA VAL A 192 -2.01 3.73 -11.37
C VAL A 192 -3.12 4.69 -11.80
N PRO A 193 -4.20 4.18 -12.44
CA PRO A 193 -5.35 4.99 -12.79
C PRO A 193 -6.04 5.62 -11.56
N PRO A 194 -6.89 6.64 -11.74
CA PRO A 194 -7.72 7.22 -10.69
C PRO A 194 -8.53 6.14 -9.95
N GLY A 195 -8.59 6.23 -8.62
CA GLY A 195 -9.40 5.32 -7.79
C GLY A 195 -8.87 3.87 -7.69
N GLU A 196 -7.67 3.60 -8.20
CA GLU A 196 -7.03 2.29 -8.15
C GLU A 196 -6.01 2.17 -7.03
N THR A 197 -5.73 0.93 -6.64
CA THR A 197 -4.70 0.61 -5.65
C THR A 197 -3.39 0.20 -6.30
N PHE A 198 -2.30 0.36 -5.55
CA PHE A 198 -0.98 -0.13 -5.93
C PHE A 198 -0.23 -0.61 -4.68
N VAL A 199 0.81 -1.37 -4.91
CA VAL A 199 1.65 -1.94 -3.85
C VAL A 199 3.05 -1.36 -3.95
N ILE A 200 3.60 -0.96 -2.81
CA ILE A 200 4.99 -0.55 -2.63
C ILE A 200 5.66 -1.68 -1.86
N ALA A 201 6.38 -2.55 -2.56
CA ALA A 201 7.08 -3.70 -1.98
C ALA A 201 8.55 -3.39 -1.78
N GLY A 202 9.06 -3.66 -0.58
CA GLY A 202 10.46 -3.54 -0.22
C GLY A 202 11.12 -4.92 -0.08
N LEU A 203 12.37 -5.01 -0.51
CA LEU A 203 13.24 -6.16 -0.33
C LEU A 203 14.48 -5.70 0.41
N PHE A 204 14.60 -6.10 1.68
CA PHE A 204 15.73 -5.80 2.54
C PHE A 204 16.81 -6.87 2.42
N ALA A 205 17.99 -6.51 1.90
CA ALA A 205 19.11 -7.42 1.69
C ALA A 205 20.18 -7.23 2.77
N THR A 206 20.21 -8.09 3.79
CA THR A 206 21.22 -8.00 4.86
C THR A 206 22.67 -8.11 4.39
N PRO A 207 23.03 -8.81 3.27
CA PRO A 207 24.39 -8.79 2.75
C PRO A 207 24.88 -7.39 2.32
N LYS A 208 23.96 -6.52 1.91
CA LYS A 208 24.25 -5.12 1.53
C LYS A 208 24.18 -4.16 2.72
N CYS A 209 23.67 -4.60 3.89
CA CYS A 209 23.51 -3.78 5.09
C CYS A 209 24.72 -3.99 6.02
N ASP A 210 25.42 -2.93 6.31
CA ASP A 210 26.57 -2.95 7.22
C ASP A 210 26.21 -2.65 8.67
N ARG A 211 24.92 -2.40 8.96
CA ARG A 211 24.37 -2.12 10.29
C ARG A 211 23.88 -3.39 10.99
N TRP A 212 23.78 -3.33 12.31
CA TRP A 212 23.34 -4.39 13.19
C TRP A 212 22.29 -3.84 14.18
N ASP A 213 21.54 -4.73 14.82
CA ASP A 213 20.44 -4.43 15.74
C ASP A 213 19.35 -3.63 15.03
N VAL A 214 18.83 -2.59 15.64
CA VAL A 214 17.76 -1.77 15.04
C VAL A 214 18.31 -0.94 13.88
N VAL A 215 17.84 -1.24 12.69
CA VAL A 215 18.12 -0.49 11.47
C VAL A 215 16.89 0.29 11.09
N ALA A 216 16.98 1.62 11.10
CA ALA A 216 15.96 2.53 10.63
C ALA A 216 16.50 3.41 9.50
N ASP A 217 15.67 3.63 8.47
CA ASP A 217 16.00 4.46 7.32
C ASP A 217 14.71 5.00 6.67
N THR A 218 14.81 5.75 5.59
CA THR A 218 13.68 6.36 4.91
C THR A 218 13.69 6.04 3.42
N LEU A 219 12.53 5.64 2.91
CA LEU A 219 12.20 5.60 1.50
C LEU A 219 11.44 6.87 1.14
N SER A 220 11.89 7.63 0.15
CA SER A 220 11.15 8.76 -0.40
C SER A 220 10.59 8.42 -1.78
N LEU A 221 9.30 8.60 -1.96
CA LEU A 221 8.59 8.42 -3.23
C LEU A 221 8.04 9.76 -3.71
N ALA A 222 7.86 9.90 -5.03
CA ALA A 222 7.17 11.02 -5.64
C ALA A 222 6.16 10.54 -6.68
N ALA A 223 5.01 11.23 -6.76
CA ALA A 223 4.01 11.09 -7.82
C ALA A 223 3.54 12.50 -8.23
N GLY A 224 3.93 12.94 -9.43
CA GLY A 224 3.73 14.34 -9.83
C GLY A 224 4.49 15.30 -8.92
N THR A 225 3.77 16.22 -8.29
CA THR A 225 4.29 17.18 -7.30
C THR A 225 4.30 16.65 -5.88
N ASP A 226 3.55 15.57 -5.61
CA ASP A 226 3.40 15.01 -4.27
C ASP A 226 4.58 14.11 -3.93
N THR A 227 5.02 14.21 -2.68
CA THR A 227 6.10 13.37 -2.12
C THR A 227 5.65 12.74 -0.83
N VAL A 228 6.17 11.54 -0.54
CA VAL A 228 5.95 10.84 0.72
C VAL A 228 7.22 10.19 1.20
N ASP A 229 7.47 10.31 2.50
CA ASP A 229 8.53 9.60 3.20
C ASP A 229 7.93 8.43 3.97
N ILE A 230 8.48 7.24 3.74
CA ILE A 230 8.05 5.98 4.34
C ILE A 230 9.20 5.46 5.20
N ALA A 231 8.95 5.20 6.47
CA ALA A 231 9.93 4.64 7.38
C ALA A 231 10.23 3.18 6.99
N LEU A 232 11.50 2.83 6.95
CA LEU A 232 11.99 1.46 6.74
C LEU A 232 12.60 0.97 8.05
N THR A 233 12.14 -0.15 8.60
CA THR A 233 12.66 -0.70 9.85
C THR A 233 12.99 -2.19 9.74
N ALA A 234 14.09 -2.59 10.37
CA ALA A 234 14.49 -4.00 10.52
C ALA A 234 15.26 -4.20 11.82
N ILE A 235 15.30 -5.42 12.33
CA ILE A 235 16.21 -5.85 13.38
C ILE A 235 17.19 -6.85 12.77
N VAL A 236 18.43 -6.43 12.56
CA VAL A 236 19.47 -7.27 11.92
C VAL A 236 20.23 -8.03 12.99
N ARG A 237 20.24 -9.36 12.87
CA ARG A 237 20.91 -10.26 13.83
C ARG A 237 21.93 -11.15 13.14
N GLU A 238 22.84 -11.73 13.97
CA GLU A 238 23.70 -12.82 13.59
C GLU A 238 22.91 -14.11 13.42
N HIS A 239 23.24 -14.93 12.45
CA HIS A 239 22.71 -16.30 12.37
C HIS A 239 23.54 -17.23 13.28
N PHE A 240 22.85 -17.98 14.12
CA PHE A 240 23.48 -18.92 15.05
C PHE A 240 23.07 -20.36 14.76
N THR A 241 24.05 -21.25 14.62
CA THR A 241 23.77 -22.69 14.50
C THR A 241 23.62 -23.28 15.91
N PRO A 242 22.50 -23.91 16.26
CA PRO A 242 22.33 -24.56 17.57
C PRO A 242 23.41 -25.63 17.84
N GLY A 243 23.87 -25.69 19.09
CA GLY A 243 24.87 -26.68 19.51
C GLY A 243 26.33 -26.40 19.12
N ALA A 244 26.61 -25.32 18.38
CA ALA A 244 27.96 -24.91 18.06
C ALA A 244 28.70 -24.33 19.28
N LYS A 245 30.05 -24.34 19.24
CA LYS A 245 30.85 -23.58 20.22
C LYS A 245 30.44 -22.10 20.12
N ALA A 246 30.20 -21.44 21.26
CA ALA A 246 29.69 -20.08 21.32
C ALA A 246 30.62 -19.15 22.10
N PRO A 247 30.73 -17.87 21.68
CA PRO A 247 31.33 -16.84 22.52
C PRO A 247 30.36 -16.46 23.65
N GLN A 248 30.87 -15.88 24.71
CA GLN A 248 30.07 -15.32 25.80
C GLN A 248 30.68 -13.98 26.22
N ILE A 249 29.92 -12.91 25.99
CA ILE A 249 30.35 -11.56 26.36
C ILE A 249 30.16 -11.30 27.84
N ARG A 250 31.13 -10.63 28.45
CA ARG A 250 31.06 -10.04 29.78
C ARG A 250 31.65 -8.64 29.74
N LEU A 251 30.98 -7.71 30.41
CA LEU A 251 31.35 -6.30 30.45
C LEU A 251 31.70 -5.90 31.89
N ASP A 252 32.78 -5.14 32.03
CA ASP A 252 33.24 -4.62 33.32
C ASP A 252 33.82 -3.20 33.12
N PRO A 253 33.26 -2.19 33.86
CA PRO A 253 32.07 -2.25 34.67
C PRO A 253 30.77 -2.24 33.86
N ALA A 254 29.67 -2.69 34.46
CA ALA A 254 28.33 -2.59 33.86
C ALA A 254 27.78 -1.16 33.85
N THR A 255 28.31 -0.31 34.77
CA THR A 255 27.98 1.12 34.84
C THR A 255 29.28 1.91 35.10
N LEU A 256 29.49 2.91 34.25
CA LEU A 256 30.55 3.92 34.45
C LEU A 256 29.94 5.09 35.25
N ASP A 257 30.15 5.06 36.55
CA ASP A 257 29.75 6.15 37.42
C ASP A 257 30.83 7.24 37.48
N LEU A 258 30.47 8.46 37.11
CA LEU A 258 31.37 9.60 37.10
C LEU A 258 31.34 10.38 38.43
N GLY A 259 30.34 10.09 39.31
CA GLY A 259 30.10 10.87 40.52
C GLY A 259 29.63 12.30 40.23
N ARG A 260 30.04 13.26 41.03
CA ARG A 260 29.83 14.69 40.82
C ARG A 260 30.93 15.29 39.97
N VAL A 261 30.58 15.89 38.83
CA VAL A 261 31.55 16.44 37.88
C VAL A 261 31.03 17.74 37.25
N GLY A 262 31.96 18.68 36.99
CA GLY A 262 31.60 19.93 36.38
C GLY A 262 31.23 19.80 34.89
N HIS A 263 30.35 20.63 34.40
CA HIS A 263 29.87 20.65 33.01
C HIS A 263 30.98 20.83 31.96
N ALA A 264 32.10 21.43 32.28
CA ALA A 264 33.23 21.61 31.35
C ALA A 264 34.22 20.44 31.40
N ALA A 265 33.99 19.40 32.19
CA ALA A 265 34.97 18.31 32.37
C ALA A 265 35.07 17.42 31.16
N ARG A 266 36.32 17.05 30.82
CA ARG A 266 36.64 16.01 29.85
C ARG A 266 37.29 14.85 30.57
N LEU A 267 36.67 13.71 30.44
CA LEU A 267 37.07 12.50 31.15
C LEU A 267 37.32 11.37 30.19
N ARG A 268 38.30 10.51 30.52
CA ARG A 268 38.50 9.23 29.85
C ARG A 268 38.26 8.11 30.85
N ARG A 269 37.46 7.13 30.47
CA ARG A 269 37.19 5.91 31.23
C ARG A 269 37.54 4.71 30.37
N GLN A 270 37.58 3.55 30.97
CA GLN A 270 37.87 2.30 30.27
C GLN A 270 36.77 1.30 30.57
N LEU A 271 36.26 0.70 29.50
CA LEU A 271 35.35 -0.43 29.55
C LEU A 271 36.15 -1.68 29.12
N THR A 272 36.02 -2.77 29.86
CA THR A 272 36.62 -4.04 29.54
C THR A 272 35.56 -5.00 29.01
N VAL A 273 35.78 -5.52 27.81
CA VAL A 273 35.00 -6.60 27.22
C VAL A 273 35.79 -7.88 27.33
N SER A 274 35.26 -8.91 27.96
CA SER A 274 35.86 -10.23 28.06
C SER A 274 35.03 -11.30 27.37
N ASN A 275 35.71 -12.33 26.84
CA ASN A 275 35.07 -13.50 26.26
C ASN A 275 35.16 -14.67 27.24
N ALA A 276 34.11 -15.02 27.93
CA ALA A 276 33.98 -16.16 28.82
C ALA A 276 33.56 -17.46 28.11
N GLY A 277 33.30 -17.41 26.81
CA GLY A 277 32.91 -18.54 25.97
C GLY A 277 34.09 -19.32 25.38
N ASN A 278 33.77 -20.25 24.49
CA ASN A 278 34.73 -21.16 23.86
C ASN A 278 34.92 -20.98 22.37
N ALA A 279 34.32 -19.92 21.79
CA ALA A 279 34.49 -19.47 20.43
C ALA A 279 34.92 -17.98 20.38
N PRO A 280 35.50 -17.48 19.28
CA PRO A 280 35.85 -16.06 19.16
C PRO A 280 34.64 -15.14 19.31
N LEU A 281 34.73 -14.17 20.20
CA LEU A 281 33.74 -13.09 20.36
C LEU A 281 34.08 -11.96 19.37
N ILE A 282 33.13 -11.58 18.51
CA ILE A 282 33.30 -10.53 17.51
C ILE A 282 32.42 -9.36 17.90
N ILE A 283 33.01 -8.18 18.07
CA ILE A 283 32.28 -6.95 18.36
C ILE A 283 31.80 -6.33 17.03
N ARG A 284 30.53 -6.48 16.72
CA ARG A 284 29.93 -6.01 15.46
C ARG A 284 29.73 -4.52 15.39
N GLN A 285 29.26 -3.95 16.52
CA GLN A 285 28.96 -2.52 16.63
C GLN A 285 29.10 -2.06 18.07
N VAL A 286 29.62 -0.84 18.24
CA VAL A 286 29.52 -0.10 19.50
C VAL A 286 28.99 1.28 19.17
N SER A 287 27.97 1.74 19.89
CA SER A 287 27.34 3.03 19.66
C SER A 287 26.86 3.66 20.96
N CYS A 288 26.86 4.98 21.01
CA CYS A 288 26.19 5.78 22.02
C CYS A 288 25.46 6.92 21.29
N VAL A 289 24.21 7.17 21.66
CA VAL A 289 23.40 8.24 21.06
C VAL A 289 23.71 9.59 21.71
N ASP A 290 24.11 9.58 22.97
CA ASP A 290 24.42 10.81 23.70
C ASP A 290 25.70 11.47 23.16
N PRO A 291 25.64 12.76 22.73
CA PRO A 291 26.79 13.43 22.14
C PRO A 291 27.95 13.68 23.10
N ALA A 292 27.70 13.63 24.42
CA ALA A 292 28.73 13.78 25.44
C ALA A 292 29.62 12.53 25.56
N VAL A 293 29.19 11.37 25.06
CA VAL A 293 29.91 10.10 25.22
C VAL A 293 30.32 9.56 23.83
N SER A 294 31.60 9.37 23.64
CA SER A 294 32.15 8.76 22.41
C SER A 294 32.94 7.51 22.71
N VAL A 295 32.75 6.49 21.88
CA VAL A 295 33.40 5.18 22.01
C VAL A 295 33.94 4.78 20.65
N THR A 296 35.19 4.43 20.58
CA THR A 296 35.84 3.99 19.33
C THR A 296 36.39 2.58 19.47
N VAL A 297 35.86 1.68 18.65
CA VAL A 297 36.33 0.28 18.56
C VAL A 297 36.50 -0.07 17.07
N LYS A 298 37.53 -0.83 16.76
CA LYS A 298 37.69 -1.38 15.41
C LYS A 298 36.49 -2.27 15.10
N ARG A 299 35.88 -2.06 13.98
CA ARG A 299 34.77 -2.89 13.49
C ARG A 299 35.23 -4.35 13.39
N ASP A 300 34.38 -5.29 13.78
CA ASP A 300 34.62 -6.72 13.84
C ASP A 300 35.88 -7.07 14.66
N ALA A 301 36.14 -6.29 15.73
CA ALA A 301 37.20 -6.61 16.68
C ALA A 301 36.98 -7.99 17.31
N VAL A 302 38.01 -8.84 17.31
CA VAL A 302 37.91 -10.21 17.79
C VAL A 302 38.54 -10.35 19.17
N VAL A 303 37.80 -10.91 20.12
CA VAL A 303 38.23 -11.27 21.45
C VAL A 303 38.28 -12.80 21.54
N LYS A 304 39.50 -13.38 21.58
CA LYS A 304 39.69 -14.85 21.68
C LYS A 304 39.11 -15.37 23.02
N PRO A 305 38.76 -16.67 23.14
CA PRO A 305 38.35 -17.29 24.39
C PRO A 305 39.31 -16.99 25.55
N GLY A 306 38.75 -16.57 26.68
CA GLY A 306 39.52 -16.21 27.89
C GLY A 306 40.35 -14.91 27.79
N LYS A 307 40.22 -14.14 26.68
CA LYS A 307 40.91 -12.84 26.53
C LYS A 307 40.00 -11.67 26.74
N THR A 308 40.57 -10.47 26.85
CA THR A 308 39.89 -9.21 27.09
C THR A 308 40.26 -8.19 26.01
N LEU A 309 39.36 -7.26 25.76
CA LEU A 309 39.52 -6.06 24.93
C LEU A 309 39.21 -4.85 25.80
N LYS A 310 40.15 -3.91 25.89
CA LYS A 310 39.95 -2.63 26.59
C LYS A 310 39.47 -1.58 25.61
N ILE A 311 38.33 -0.98 25.90
CA ILE A 311 37.66 0.02 25.07
C ILE A 311 37.72 1.37 25.77
N PRO A 312 38.41 2.38 25.20
CA PRO A 312 38.37 3.74 25.75
C PRO A 312 37.02 4.36 25.55
N VAL A 313 36.54 5.04 26.60
CA VAL A 313 35.30 5.83 26.60
C VAL A 313 35.68 7.28 26.87
N ASP A 314 35.55 8.13 25.87
CA ASP A 314 35.83 9.56 25.96
C ASP A 314 34.52 10.30 26.27
N ILE A 315 34.53 11.14 27.31
CA ILE A 315 33.37 11.85 27.81
C ILE A 315 33.69 13.34 27.83
N ASP A 316 32.93 14.11 27.08
CA ASP A 316 33.02 15.58 26.99
C ASP A 316 31.70 16.19 27.47
N LEU A 317 31.67 16.55 28.76
CA LEU A 317 30.45 17.04 29.40
C LEU A 317 29.97 18.38 28.93
N ALA A 318 30.81 19.16 28.24
CA ALA A 318 30.37 20.38 27.56
C ALA A 318 29.32 20.12 26.46
N ARG A 319 29.19 18.86 26.01
CA ARG A 319 28.22 18.41 25.01
C ARG A 319 26.96 17.82 25.60
N ALA A 320 26.86 17.69 26.95
CA ALA A 320 25.70 17.12 27.65
C ALA A 320 24.49 18.09 27.72
N GLY A 321 24.60 19.29 27.18
CA GLY A 321 23.57 20.33 27.30
C GLY A 321 23.43 20.85 28.76
N ASN A 322 22.25 21.38 29.08
CA ASN A 322 21.96 21.97 30.42
C ASN A 322 21.34 20.96 31.39
N SER A 323 21.57 19.68 31.18
CA SER A 323 21.03 18.64 32.09
C SER A 323 21.82 18.59 33.40
N ALA A 324 21.12 18.47 34.53
CA ALA A 324 21.76 18.25 35.85
C ALA A 324 22.34 16.82 36.00
N MET A 325 21.98 15.91 35.10
CA MET A 325 22.38 14.51 35.14
C MET A 325 22.81 14.02 33.75
N LEU A 326 23.93 13.32 33.66
CA LEU A 326 24.26 12.48 32.53
C LEU A 326 23.65 11.09 32.73
N ASN A 327 22.95 10.56 31.75
CA ASN A 327 22.45 9.18 31.71
C ASN A 327 22.54 8.62 30.30
N ALA A 328 23.74 8.34 29.86
CA ALA A 328 24.02 7.85 28.54
C ALA A 328 24.10 6.30 28.52
N MET A 329 23.83 5.69 27.37
CA MET A 329 23.88 4.25 27.15
C MET A 329 24.82 3.92 26.01
N ILE A 330 25.88 3.18 26.32
CA ILE A 330 26.76 2.55 25.33
C ILE A 330 26.14 1.19 24.97
N VAL A 331 25.76 1.02 23.71
CA VAL A 331 25.21 -0.23 23.19
C VAL A 331 26.32 -0.99 22.47
N ILE A 332 26.52 -2.27 22.81
CA ILE A 332 27.48 -3.18 22.18
C ILE A 332 26.71 -4.34 21.57
N ILE A 333 26.89 -4.53 20.27
CA ILE A 333 26.37 -5.68 19.52
C ILE A 333 27.51 -6.63 19.26
N ALA A 334 27.33 -7.90 19.62
CA ALA A 334 28.31 -8.95 19.44
C ALA A 334 27.68 -10.25 18.94
N ASN A 335 28.50 -11.19 18.48
CA ASN A 335 28.06 -12.51 18.03
C ASN A 335 27.81 -13.49 19.19
N ASP A 336 27.42 -13.03 20.37
CA ASP A 336 26.98 -13.88 21.47
C ASP A 336 25.53 -14.33 21.19
N PRO A 337 25.24 -15.66 21.09
CA PRO A 337 23.92 -16.15 20.77
C PRO A 337 22.87 -15.91 21.87
N VAL A 338 23.29 -15.68 23.11
CA VAL A 338 22.42 -15.45 24.26
C VAL A 338 22.25 -13.95 24.54
N VAL A 339 23.36 -13.20 24.43
CA VAL A 339 23.40 -11.76 24.74
C VAL A 339 23.93 -11.01 23.51
N THR A 340 23.12 -10.97 22.44
CA THR A 340 23.51 -10.28 21.20
C THR A 340 23.66 -8.78 21.39
N ARG A 341 22.94 -8.18 22.35
CA ARG A 341 22.94 -6.76 22.68
C ARG A 341 23.23 -6.55 24.15
N SER A 342 24.31 -5.86 24.46
CA SER A 342 24.71 -5.47 25.82
C SER A 342 24.66 -3.96 25.97
N VAL A 343 24.39 -3.47 27.18
CA VAL A 343 24.30 -2.04 27.49
C VAL A 343 25.19 -1.73 28.68
N VAL A 344 26.02 -0.70 28.55
CA VAL A 344 26.76 -0.09 29.68
C VAL A 344 26.21 1.31 29.89
N ARG A 345 25.83 1.61 31.12
CA ARG A 345 25.37 2.96 31.49
C ARG A 345 26.55 3.86 31.85
N VAL A 346 26.46 5.12 31.44
CA VAL A 346 27.37 6.19 31.89
C VAL A 346 26.52 7.20 32.63
N VAL A 347 26.76 7.33 33.93
CA VAL A 347 25.95 8.20 34.79
C VAL A 347 26.83 9.20 35.54
N GLY A 348 26.32 10.38 35.83
CA GLY A 348 27.00 11.40 36.61
C GLY A 348 26.09 12.57 36.98
N GLU A 349 26.30 13.18 38.17
CA GLU A 349 25.66 14.40 38.59
C GLU A 349 26.50 15.59 38.06
N LEU A 350 25.87 16.48 37.27
CA LEU A 350 26.57 17.60 36.66
C LEU A 350 26.41 18.84 37.52
N THR A 351 27.55 19.39 37.93
CA THR A 351 27.61 20.64 38.76
C THR A 351 28.13 21.80 37.90
N GLU A 352 27.77 23.01 38.31
CA GLU A 352 28.26 24.24 37.69
C GLU A 352 29.80 24.34 37.67
#